data_19688525761317fb50d6d6ddd84418bc
#
_entry.id   19688525761317fb50d6d6ddd84418bc
#
_cell.length_a   1.000
_cell.length_b   1.000
_cell.length_c   1.000
_cell.angle_alpha   90.00
_cell.angle_beta   90.00
_cell.angle_gamma   90.00
#
_symmetry.space_group_name_H-M   'P 1'
#
loop_
_entity.id
_entity.type
_entity.pdbx_description
1 polymer ?
#
loop_
_entity_poly.entity_id
_entity_poly.type
_entity_poly.pdbx_seq_one_letter_code
_entity_poly.pdbx_strand_id
1 'polypeptide(L)'
;MTTHVAIAGAGLGGLRAAEQLRAAGHAGPITVVGAEPHMPYNRPPLSKELLAHELADAEATPENNADDLGALHQRVAFRQRASVADVTFRLGVPVTGADLGAGELALADGDAVRFDGLVVATGLRPRHLNVPGPAGPGSGRHVLRTLDDCASLRADLRALILRDTPQARGAVSGIPRPRVVVVGAGFVGCEVACTALSLGCDVTVVEPAGPPMLRVLGERLAFAVQRAHERAGMTFVLGQAVIGYAGHDRVTGLVLADGRDASSARVPGGPASGGLALAGAVLPADLVVEAIGSRPNTEWLAGAGLDLTDGVLCDNSLSALPSAGASASVTSASVTGAPVTAVGDVARFPNPLFDDVPRRVEHWSMPTDTARRAAATLHAKLAGDHIEPNSFRPLPYFWSDQGDLRLQSFGSPGLADDVMIAEGDLDALDKGLVATYHRAGRLVGSVAFNLPPSRYRELREALRG
;
A
#
# COMPACT_ATOMS: atom_id res chain seq x y z
N MET A 1 -20.44 15.42 30.49
CA MET A 1 -18.95 15.26 30.43
C MET A 1 -18.57 15.23 28.95
N THR A 2 -17.47 15.87 28.56
CA THR A 2 -16.98 15.83 27.19
C THR A 2 -16.30 14.48 26.96
N THR A 3 -16.78 13.70 25.98
CA THR A 3 -16.23 12.37 25.63
C THR A 3 -14.88 12.51 24.94
N HIS A 4 -13.92 11.64 25.27
CA HIS A 4 -12.58 11.58 24.67
C HIS A 4 -12.55 10.51 23.57
N VAL A 5 -12.09 10.87 22.38
CA VAL A 5 -11.89 9.91 21.28
C VAL A 5 -10.41 9.65 21.07
N ALA A 6 -10.02 8.37 21.11
CA ALA A 6 -8.71 7.93 20.66
C ALA A 6 -8.75 7.45 19.21
N ILE A 7 -7.71 7.76 18.44
CA ILE A 7 -7.51 7.31 17.07
C ILE A 7 -6.18 6.56 17.01
N ALA A 8 -6.21 5.25 16.79
CA ALA A 8 -5.03 4.45 16.63
C ALA A 8 -4.62 4.43 15.14
N GLY A 9 -3.50 5.09 14.82
CA GLY A 9 -2.96 5.26 13.48
C GLY A 9 -2.95 6.72 13.00
N ALA A 10 -1.75 7.29 12.81
CA ALA A 10 -1.53 8.67 12.37
C ALA A 10 -1.26 8.80 10.85
N GLY A 11 -1.81 7.89 10.02
CA GLY A 11 -1.80 8.04 8.56
C GLY A 11 -2.96 8.90 8.05
N LEU A 12 -3.20 8.84 6.72
CA LEU A 12 -4.31 9.56 6.08
C LEU A 12 -5.66 9.26 6.74
N GLY A 13 -5.92 7.97 7.07
CA GLY A 13 -7.17 7.55 7.72
C GLY A 13 -7.38 8.23 9.07
N GLY A 14 -6.35 8.26 9.92
CA GLY A 14 -6.42 8.90 11.24
C GLY A 14 -6.59 10.41 11.16
N LEU A 15 -5.85 11.08 10.25
CA LEU A 15 -6.03 12.52 10.02
C LEU A 15 -7.45 12.85 9.55
N ARG A 16 -7.97 12.10 8.57
CA ARG A 16 -9.34 12.31 8.07
C ARG A 16 -10.39 11.98 9.13
N ALA A 17 -10.15 10.96 9.98
CA ALA A 17 -11.05 10.64 11.10
C ALA A 17 -11.15 11.81 12.10
N ALA A 18 -10.01 12.40 12.50
CA ALA A 18 -9.99 13.58 13.36
C ALA A 18 -10.74 14.77 12.74
N GLU A 19 -10.46 15.09 11.47
CA GLU A 19 -11.15 16.16 10.73
C GLU A 19 -12.67 15.91 10.66
N GLN A 20 -13.09 14.69 10.40
CA GLN A 20 -14.51 14.34 10.25
C GLN A 20 -15.24 14.27 11.59
N LEU A 21 -14.57 13.90 12.69
CA LEU A 21 -15.14 13.99 14.03
C LEU A 21 -15.44 15.45 14.39
N ARG A 22 -14.52 16.38 14.11
CA ARG A 22 -14.78 17.82 14.30
C ARG A 22 -15.92 18.31 13.40
N ALA A 23 -15.96 17.87 12.14
CA ALA A 23 -17.05 18.21 11.23
C ALA A 23 -18.42 17.63 11.66
N ALA A 24 -18.44 16.47 12.33
CA ALA A 24 -19.63 15.87 12.91
C ALA A 24 -20.09 16.56 14.21
N GLY A 25 -19.35 17.53 14.75
CA GLY A 25 -19.68 18.26 15.95
C GLY A 25 -19.04 17.72 17.25
N HIS A 26 -18.14 16.75 17.18
CA HIS A 26 -17.44 16.27 18.38
C HIS A 26 -16.52 17.36 18.94
N ALA A 27 -16.87 17.90 20.10
CA ALA A 27 -16.15 18.98 20.76
C ALA A 27 -15.17 18.50 21.84
N GLY A 28 -15.20 17.20 22.19
CA GLY A 28 -14.33 16.61 23.22
C GLY A 28 -12.88 16.43 22.75
N PRO A 29 -11.97 16.05 23.65
CA PRO A 29 -10.58 15.76 23.29
C PRO A 29 -10.47 14.67 22.20
N ILE A 30 -9.48 14.83 21.31
CA ILE A 30 -9.09 13.81 20.34
C ILE A 30 -7.59 13.57 20.49
N THR A 31 -7.19 12.31 20.68
CA THR A 31 -5.79 11.90 20.68
C THR A 31 -5.53 10.93 19.53
N VAL A 32 -4.62 11.29 18.64
CA VAL A 32 -4.15 10.44 17.54
C VAL A 32 -2.80 9.83 17.92
N VAL A 33 -2.69 8.50 17.90
CA VAL A 33 -1.46 7.77 18.21
C VAL A 33 -0.88 7.16 16.93
N GLY A 34 0.41 7.39 16.65
CA GLY A 34 1.10 6.90 15.46
C GLY A 34 2.44 6.26 15.76
N ALA A 35 2.71 5.12 15.14
CA ALA A 35 3.99 4.42 15.28
C ALA A 35 5.15 5.14 14.54
N GLU A 36 4.85 5.84 13.45
CA GLU A 36 5.84 6.66 12.74
C GLU A 36 6.05 8.01 13.45
N PRO A 37 7.28 8.56 13.47
CA PRO A 37 7.58 9.84 14.12
C PRO A 37 7.11 11.06 13.28
N HIS A 38 6.51 10.82 12.12
CA HIS A 38 6.14 11.83 11.15
C HIS A 38 4.66 12.20 11.27
N MET A 39 4.36 13.49 11.09
CA MET A 39 2.98 13.93 10.87
C MET A 39 2.40 13.28 9.61
N PRO A 40 1.06 13.13 9.51
CA PRO A 40 0.42 12.47 8.37
C PRO A 40 0.88 13.02 7.02
N TYR A 41 1.20 12.13 6.07
CA TYR A 41 1.72 12.47 4.75
C TYR A 41 1.14 11.58 3.65
N ASN A 42 1.31 12.00 2.39
CA ASN A 42 0.85 11.30 1.20
C ASN A 42 1.82 10.18 0.81
N ARG A 43 1.37 8.92 0.81
CA ARG A 43 2.21 7.75 0.52
C ARG A 43 2.43 7.45 -0.98
N PRO A 44 1.48 7.70 -1.90
CA PRO A 44 1.68 7.40 -3.32
C PRO A 44 2.95 7.96 -3.96
N PRO A 45 3.48 9.13 -3.57
CA PRO A 45 4.76 9.64 -4.09
C PRO A 45 5.99 8.80 -3.73
N LEU A 46 5.91 7.96 -2.68
CA LEU A 46 7.05 7.19 -2.17
C LEU A 46 7.65 6.23 -3.18
N SER A 47 6.84 5.67 -4.11
CA SER A 47 7.28 4.74 -5.15
C SER A 47 7.67 5.42 -6.48
N LYS A 48 7.45 6.74 -6.58
CA LYS A 48 7.53 7.52 -7.82
C LYS A 48 8.47 8.72 -7.66
N GLU A 49 7.85 9.92 -7.71
CA GLU A 49 8.59 11.19 -7.72
C GLU A 49 9.47 11.39 -6.48
N LEU A 50 9.05 10.94 -5.29
CA LEU A 50 9.89 11.06 -4.10
C LEU A 50 11.08 10.09 -4.15
N LEU A 51 10.86 8.87 -4.66
CA LEU A 51 11.93 7.89 -4.84
C LEU A 51 12.98 8.38 -5.86
N ALA A 52 12.54 9.00 -6.97
CA ALA A 52 13.43 9.47 -8.04
C ALA A 52 14.08 10.84 -7.76
N HIS A 53 13.53 11.61 -6.81
CA HIS A 53 13.92 13.01 -6.60
C HIS A 53 15.42 13.18 -6.35
N GLU A 54 16.09 14.02 -7.16
CA GLU A 54 17.52 14.35 -7.05
C GLU A 54 18.51 13.16 -7.05
N LEU A 55 18.05 11.93 -7.34
CA LEU A 55 18.96 10.78 -7.44
C LEU A 55 19.77 10.81 -8.74
N ALA A 56 19.25 11.45 -9.79
CA ALA A 56 19.93 11.60 -11.07
C ALA A 56 20.92 12.79 -11.09
N ASP A 57 20.86 13.73 -10.12
CA ASP A 57 21.72 14.89 -10.08
C ASP A 57 23.08 14.53 -9.45
N ALA A 58 24.07 14.33 -10.30
CA ALA A 58 25.46 14.01 -9.92
C ALA A 58 26.14 15.11 -9.09
N GLU A 59 25.58 16.34 -9.03
CA GLU A 59 26.10 17.47 -8.27
C GLU A 59 25.61 17.53 -6.80
N ALA A 60 24.72 16.65 -6.39
CA ALA A 60 24.27 16.54 -5.01
C ALA A 60 25.42 16.04 -4.12
N THR A 61 26.14 16.96 -3.49
CA THR A 61 27.21 16.62 -2.53
C THR A 61 26.63 15.98 -1.27
N PRO A 62 27.41 15.16 -0.52
CA PRO A 62 26.98 14.59 0.76
C PRO A 62 26.53 15.62 1.80
N GLU A 63 26.90 16.89 1.61
CA GLU A 63 26.55 18.03 2.47
C GLU A 63 25.16 18.61 2.17
N ASN A 64 24.60 18.38 0.97
CA ASN A 64 23.21 18.70 0.64
C ASN A 64 22.36 17.48 0.90
N ASN A 65 21.86 17.34 2.12
CA ASN A 65 21.01 16.28 2.67
C ASN A 65 19.74 15.96 1.81
N ALA A 66 19.93 15.52 0.56
CA ALA A 66 18.84 15.09 -0.32
C ALA A 66 18.03 13.90 0.28
N ASP A 67 18.59 13.23 1.28
CA ASP A 67 17.98 12.13 2.03
C ASP A 67 17.59 12.55 3.47
N ASP A 68 17.57 13.86 3.78
CA ASP A 68 17.02 14.35 5.04
C ASP A 68 15.53 14.04 5.12
N LEU A 69 15.16 13.21 6.09
CA LEU A 69 13.77 12.80 6.35
C LEU A 69 12.85 14.01 6.54
N GLY A 70 13.34 15.10 7.13
CA GLY A 70 12.57 16.33 7.30
C GLY A 70 12.23 16.98 5.95
N ALA A 71 13.20 17.09 5.04
CA ALA A 71 12.99 17.63 3.71
C ALA A 71 12.08 16.71 2.86
N LEU A 72 12.30 15.41 2.90
CA LEU A 72 11.43 14.44 2.23
C LEU A 72 9.99 14.50 2.75
N HIS A 73 9.81 14.59 4.08
CA HIS A 73 8.50 14.73 4.69
C HIS A 73 7.76 15.99 4.22
N GLN A 74 8.44 17.14 4.18
CA GLN A 74 7.82 18.41 3.75
C GLN A 74 7.24 18.34 2.34
N ARG A 75 7.83 17.55 1.43
CA ARG A 75 7.34 17.39 0.05
C ARG A 75 6.02 16.59 -0.02
N VAL A 76 5.78 15.74 0.95
CA VAL A 76 4.61 14.83 0.96
C VAL A 76 3.64 15.10 2.10
N ALA A 77 3.96 16.01 3.03
CA ALA A 77 3.14 16.32 4.19
C ALA A 77 1.73 16.79 3.79
N PHE A 78 0.71 16.30 4.48
CA PHE A 78 -0.60 16.89 4.36
C PHE A 78 -0.69 18.22 5.07
N ARG A 79 -1.29 19.20 4.41
CA ARG A 79 -1.66 20.44 5.08
C ARG A 79 -2.72 20.16 6.13
N GLN A 80 -2.43 20.47 7.38
CA GLN A 80 -3.40 20.39 8.46
C GLN A 80 -4.46 21.47 8.33
N ARG A 81 -5.71 21.10 8.59
CA ARG A 81 -6.82 22.06 8.67
C ARG A 81 -6.88 22.69 10.06
N ALA A 82 -7.35 23.92 10.13
CA ALA A 82 -7.55 24.60 11.42
C ALA A 82 -8.48 23.84 12.37
N SER A 83 -9.41 23.03 11.84
CA SER A 83 -10.34 22.21 12.62
C SER A 83 -9.68 21.12 13.48
N VAL A 84 -8.42 20.80 13.25
CA VAL A 84 -7.65 19.80 14.02
C VAL A 84 -6.45 20.41 14.76
N ALA A 85 -6.41 21.75 14.91
CA ALA A 85 -5.32 22.43 15.60
C ALA A 85 -5.24 22.10 17.11
N ASP A 86 -6.36 21.69 17.70
CA ASP A 86 -6.49 21.26 19.09
C ASP A 86 -6.38 19.75 19.29
N VAL A 87 -6.12 18.99 18.24
CA VAL A 87 -5.94 17.52 18.29
C VAL A 87 -4.53 17.19 18.77
N THR A 88 -4.44 16.32 19.75
CA THR A 88 -3.16 15.83 20.27
C THR A 88 -2.63 14.70 19.37
N PHE A 89 -1.43 14.87 18.81
CA PHE A 89 -0.72 13.82 18.07
C PHE A 89 0.42 13.25 18.93
N ARG A 90 0.37 11.95 19.24
CA ARG A 90 1.45 11.17 19.87
C ARG A 90 2.10 10.32 18.78
N LEU A 91 3.21 10.79 18.27
CA LEU A 91 3.93 10.18 17.15
C LEU A 91 5.19 9.45 17.62
N GLY A 92 5.64 8.45 16.84
CA GLY A 92 6.79 7.62 17.17
C GLY A 92 6.50 6.59 18.28
N VAL A 93 5.24 6.41 18.66
CA VAL A 93 4.85 5.51 19.76
C VAL A 93 3.78 4.53 19.25
N PRO A 94 4.15 3.26 19.01
CA PRO A 94 3.18 2.23 18.63
C PRO A 94 2.14 1.96 19.73
N VAL A 95 0.89 1.70 19.33
CA VAL A 95 -0.12 1.09 20.20
C VAL A 95 0.21 -0.41 20.31
N THR A 96 0.26 -0.95 21.51
CA THR A 96 0.62 -2.34 21.81
C THR A 96 -0.54 -3.18 22.33
N GLY A 97 -1.63 -2.53 22.79
CA GLY A 97 -2.80 -3.22 23.31
C GLY A 97 -4.01 -2.30 23.41
N ALA A 98 -5.20 -2.90 23.58
CA ALA A 98 -6.44 -2.20 23.87
C ALA A 98 -7.30 -2.99 24.86
N ASP A 99 -7.77 -2.32 25.91
CA ASP A 99 -8.85 -2.77 26.76
C ASP A 99 -10.11 -1.97 26.44
N LEU A 100 -11.01 -2.58 25.67
CA LEU A 100 -12.25 -1.92 25.24
C LEU A 100 -13.25 -1.76 26.42
N GLY A 101 -13.16 -2.63 27.42
CA GLY A 101 -14.00 -2.57 28.62
C GLY A 101 -13.61 -1.41 29.54
N ALA A 102 -12.32 -1.20 29.74
CA ALA A 102 -11.76 -0.09 30.50
C ALA A 102 -11.68 1.24 29.69
N GLY A 103 -11.80 1.17 28.36
CA GLY A 103 -11.60 2.32 27.47
C GLY A 103 -10.15 2.82 27.50
N GLU A 104 -9.18 1.91 27.30
CA GLU A 104 -7.77 2.23 27.44
C GLU A 104 -6.92 1.61 26.31
N LEU A 105 -6.01 2.42 25.71
CA LEU A 105 -4.95 1.96 24.82
C LEU A 105 -3.63 1.90 25.60
N ALA A 106 -2.93 0.76 25.50
CA ALA A 106 -1.56 0.62 25.96
C ALA A 106 -0.59 1.03 24.85
N LEU A 107 0.47 1.77 25.20
CA LEU A 107 1.49 2.28 24.29
C LEU A 107 2.84 1.63 24.55
N ALA A 108 3.71 1.63 23.53
CA ALA A 108 5.04 1.00 23.60
C ALA A 108 6.00 1.69 24.58
N ASP A 109 5.78 2.95 24.94
CA ASP A 109 6.56 3.70 25.92
C ASP A 109 6.13 3.45 27.38
N GLY A 110 5.11 2.61 27.58
CA GLY A 110 4.54 2.28 28.88
C GLY A 110 3.39 3.19 29.33
N ASP A 111 3.10 4.25 28.56
CA ASP A 111 1.94 5.11 28.82
C ASP A 111 0.63 4.46 28.34
N ALA A 112 -0.48 5.04 28.78
CA ALA A 112 -1.81 4.68 28.34
C ALA A 112 -2.62 5.90 27.87
N VAL A 113 -3.56 5.68 26.94
CA VAL A 113 -4.52 6.68 26.50
C VAL A 113 -5.92 6.18 26.82
N ARG A 114 -6.63 6.87 27.73
CA ARG A 114 -8.04 6.59 28.01
C ARG A 114 -8.93 7.17 26.93
N PHE A 115 -10.04 6.51 26.65
CA PHE A 115 -11.01 6.94 25.65
C PHE A 115 -12.44 6.49 26.01
N ASP A 116 -13.41 7.25 25.51
CA ASP A 116 -14.82 6.90 25.51
C ASP A 116 -15.25 6.31 24.16
N GLY A 117 -14.45 6.54 23.09
CA GLY A 117 -14.65 5.98 21.77
C GLY A 117 -13.33 5.80 21.02
N LEU A 118 -13.25 4.75 20.20
CA LEU A 118 -12.02 4.36 19.48
C LEU A 118 -12.24 4.35 17.96
N VAL A 119 -11.29 4.96 17.23
CA VAL A 119 -11.15 4.79 15.79
C VAL A 119 -9.90 3.95 15.49
N VAL A 120 -10.06 2.82 14.83
CA VAL A 120 -8.96 1.99 14.33
C VAL A 120 -8.59 2.45 12.93
N ALA A 121 -7.42 3.09 12.78
CA ALA A 121 -6.89 3.63 11.52
C ALA A 121 -5.44 3.22 11.26
N THR A 122 -5.02 2.06 11.80
CA THR A 122 -3.64 1.55 11.77
C THR A 122 -3.16 1.10 10.40
N GLY A 123 -4.07 0.95 9.44
CA GLY A 123 -3.74 0.59 8.06
C GLY A 123 -3.05 -0.76 7.93
N LEU A 124 -2.03 -0.79 7.07
CA LEU A 124 -1.33 -2.01 6.65
C LEU A 124 0.17 -1.86 6.80
N ARG A 125 0.87 -3.00 6.91
CA ARG A 125 2.32 -3.11 6.75
C ARG A 125 2.68 -4.05 5.59
N PRO A 126 3.87 -3.93 4.99
CA PRO A 126 4.33 -4.84 3.95
C PRO A 126 4.48 -6.27 4.46
N ARG A 127 4.35 -7.21 3.55
CA ARG A 127 4.80 -8.59 3.78
C ARG A 127 6.28 -8.68 3.45
N HIS A 128 6.99 -9.51 4.20
CA HIS A 128 8.36 -9.90 3.90
C HIS A 128 8.40 -11.37 3.47
N LEU A 129 9.31 -11.69 2.56
CA LEU A 129 9.63 -13.08 2.27
C LEU A 129 10.43 -13.67 3.45
N ASN A 130 9.88 -14.70 4.05
CA ASN A 130 10.56 -15.44 5.11
C ASN A 130 11.37 -16.60 4.47
N VAL A 131 12.46 -16.25 3.80
CA VAL A 131 13.34 -17.19 3.12
C VAL A 131 14.81 -16.93 3.55
N PRO A 132 15.70 -17.94 3.45
CA PRO A 132 17.11 -17.80 3.83
C PRO A 132 17.83 -16.71 3.06
N GLY A 133 18.85 -16.10 3.70
CA GLY A 133 19.77 -15.14 3.11
C GLY A 133 19.94 -13.86 3.92
N PRO A 134 20.66 -12.85 3.42
CA PRO A 134 20.89 -11.59 4.09
C PRO A 134 19.58 -10.92 4.50
N ALA A 135 19.51 -10.33 5.69
CA ALA A 135 18.33 -9.69 6.25
C ALA A 135 18.71 -8.50 7.15
N GLY A 136 17.73 -7.61 7.39
CA GLY A 136 17.92 -6.42 8.23
C GLY A 136 18.54 -5.23 7.49
N PRO A 137 18.81 -4.14 8.24
CA PRO A 137 19.36 -2.91 7.68
C PRO A 137 20.69 -3.14 6.96
N GLY A 138 20.88 -2.53 5.79
CA GLY A 138 22.10 -2.67 4.99
C GLY A 138 22.21 -3.94 4.14
N SER A 139 21.27 -4.87 4.27
CA SER A 139 21.25 -6.11 3.49
C SER A 139 20.99 -5.91 1.99
N GLY A 140 20.54 -4.74 1.57
CA GLY A 140 20.10 -4.47 0.20
C GLY A 140 18.69 -5.03 -0.13
N ARG A 141 17.96 -5.48 0.91
CA ARG A 141 16.55 -5.88 0.80
C ARG A 141 15.66 -4.80 1.38
N HIS A 142 14.70 -4.36 0.61
CA HIS A 142 13.79 -3.29 0.96
C HIS A 142 12.33 -3.69 0.79
N VAL A 143 11.47 -3.05 1.56
CA VAL A 143 10.03 -2.90 1.31
C VAL A 143 9.74 -1.43 1.10
N LEU A 144 8.53 -1.08 0.69
CA LEU A 144 8.15 0.32 0.53
C LEU A 144 6.72 0.57 1.05
N ARG A 145 6.64 1.21 2.22
CA ARG A 145 5.38 1.64 2.83
C ARG A 145 5.50 2.97 3.56
N THR A 146 6.62 3.19 4.26
CA THR A 146 6.86 4.35 5.10
C THR A 146 7.83 5.33 4.43
N LEU A 147 7.91 6.55 4.98
CA LEU A 147 8.90 7.54 4.55
C LEU A 147 10.32 7.03 4.80
N ASP A 148 10.52 6.36 5.94
CA ASP A 148 11.81 5.75 6.32
C ASP A 148 12.21 4.62 5.35
N ASP A 149 11.25 3.79 4.91
CA ASP A 149 11.49 2.78 3.86
C ASP A 149 11.96 3.46 2.56
N CYS A 150 11.29 4.54 2.16
CA CYS A 150 11.64 5.31 0.97
C CYS A 150 13.05 5.91 1.10
N ALA A 151 13.37 6.53 2.22
CA ALA A 151 14.69 7.11 2.45
C ALA A 151 15.80 6.05 2.43
N SER A 152 15.57 4.89 3.06
CA SER A 152 16.51 3.77 3.06
C SER A 152 16.73 3.21 1.64
N LEU A 153 15.65 3.00 0.87
CA LEU A 153 15.74 2.55 -0.52
C LEU A 153 16.46 3.58 -1.41
N ARG A 154 16.18 4.88 -1.22
CA ARG A 154 16.86 5.97 -1.93
C ARG A 154 18.36 5.98 -1.67
N ALA A 155 18.76 5.84 -0.40
CA ALA A 155 20.18 5.84 -0.01
C ALA A 155 20.95 4.70 -0.71
N ASP A 156 20.38 3.49 -0.74
CA ASP A 156 20.99 2.36 -1.42
C ASP A 156 21.00 2.53 -2.95
N LEU A 157 19.91 2.99 -3.57
CA LEU A 157 19.86 3.28 -5.01
C LEU A 157 20.89 4.34 -5.39
N ARG A 158 20.98 5.43 -4.62
CA ARG A 158 21.98 6.50 -4.85
C ARG A 158 23.41 5.95 -4.78
N ALA A 159 23.70 5.17 -3.76
CA ALA A 159 25.02 4.56 -3.63
C ALA A 159 25.40 3.67 -4.83
N LEU A 160 24.43 2.93 -5.38
CA LEU A 160 24.64 2.11 -6.56
C LEU A 160 24.81 2.94 -7.84
N ILE A 161 23.96 3.95 -8.03
CA ILE A 161 24.02 4.85 -9.20
C ILE A 161 25.33 5.66 -9.23
N LEU A 162 25.75 6.19 -8.08
CA LEU A 162 27.00 6.97 -7.98
C LEU A 162 28.26 6.14 -8.24
N ARG A 163 28.25 4.84 -7.93
CA ARG A 163 29.34 3.92 -8.33
C ARG A 163 29.46 3.78 -9.85
N ASP A 164 28.37 4.03 -10.56
CA ASP A 164 28.26 3.88 -12.02
C ASP A 164 28.51 5.20 -12.80
N THR A 165 28.81 6.33 -12.13
CA THR A 165 29.05 7.62 -12.78
C THR A 165 30.38 7.62 -13.55
N PRO A 166 30.50 8.43 -14.62
CA PRO A 166 31.76 8.61 -15.35
C PRO A 166 32.92 9.04 -14.48
N GLN A 167 32.67 9.84 -13.43
CA GLN A 167 33.68 10.27 -12.47
C GLN A 167 34.19 9.11 -11.60
N ALA A 168 33.31 8.17 -11.20
CA ALA A 168 33.70 6.97 -10.47
C ALA A 168 34.32 5.91 -11.38
N ARG A 169 33.95 5.87 -12.65
CA ARG A 169 34.44 4.92 -13.66
C ARG A 169 35.90 5.17 -14.05
N GLY A 170 36.42 6.39 -13.90
CA GLY A 170 37.75 6.73 -14.44
C GLY A 170 37.87 6.38 -15.93
N ALA A 171 38.99 5.74 -16.32
CA ALA A 171 39.20 5.26 -17.71
C ALA A 171 38.61 3.85 -17.98
N VAL A 172 37.88 3.26 -17.03
CA VAL A 172 37.33 1.89 -17.18
C VAL A 172 35.96 1.95 -17.85
N SER A 173 35.91 1.65 -19.14
CA SER A 173 34.65 1.41 -19.86
C SER A 173 34.10 0.02 -19.49
N GLY A 174 32.80 -0.07 -19.14
CA GLY A 174 32.10 -1.36 -19.01
C GLY A 174 31.68 -1.76 -17.59
N ILE A 175 31.54 -0.83 -16.64
CA ILE A 175 30.86 -1.13 -15.37
C ILE A 175 29.40 -1.45 -15.68
N PRO A 176 28.87 -2.62 -15.28
CA PRO A 176 27.48 -2.99 -15.54
C PRO A 176 26.53 -2.08 -14.74
N ARG A 177 25.38 -1.76 -15.32
CA ARG A 177 24.32 -0.99 -14.65
C ARG A 177 23.89 -1.68 -13.35
N PRO A 178 23.47 -0.91 -12.32
CA PRO A 178 22.91 -1.48 -11.09
C PRO A 178 21.71 -2.38 -11.40
N ARG A 179 21.74 -3.62 -10.90
CA ARG A 179 20.68 -4.61 -11.11
C ARG A 179 19.70 -4.53 -9.94
N VAL A 180 18.50 -4.05 -10.24
CA VAL A 180 17.40 -3.97 -9.27
C VAL A 180 16.40 -5.08 -9.57
N VAL A 181 16.15 -5.94 -8.58
CA VAL A 181 15.11 -6.96 -8.70
C VAL A 181 13.93 -6.59 -7.81
N VAL A 182 12.74 -6.52 -8.41
CA VAL A 182 11.48 -6.31 -7.70
C VAL A 182 10.76 -7.65 -7.59
N VAL A 183 10.42 -8.07 -6.38
CA VAL A 183 9.64 -9.28 -6.12
C VAL A 183 8.19 -8.89 -5.90
N GLY A 184 7.33 -9.32 -6.84
CA GLY A 184 5.91 -8.96 -6.89
C GLY A 184 5.60 -7.94 -7.98
N ALA A 185 4.73 -8.32 -8.92
CA ALA A 185 4.27 -7.50 -10.04
C ALA A 185 2.92 -6.82 -9.77
N GLY A 186 2.66 -6.41 -8.53
CA GLY A 186 1.53 -5.56 -8.16
C GLY A 186 1.77 -4.09 -8.52
N PHE A 187 0.83 -3.20 -8.18
CA PHE A 187 0.92 -1.76 -8.50
C PHE A 187 2.21 -1.12 -7.97
N VAL A 188 2.50 -1.27 -6.68
CA VAL A 188 3.70 -0.69 -6.05
C VAL A 188 4.98 -1.28 -6.65
N GLY A 189 5.00 -2.60 -6.91
CA GLY A 189 6.15 -3.25 -7.55
C GLY A 189 6.45 -2.69 -8.94
N CYS A 190 5.42 -2.55 -9.78
CA CYS A 190 5.58 -1.96 -11.12
C CYS A 190 5.97 -0.47 -11.07
N GLU A 191 5.44 0.30 -10.11
CA GLU A 191 5.82 1.70 -9.91
C GLU A 191 7.30 1.86 -9.54
N VAL A 192 7.77 1.09 -8.55
CA VAL A 192 9.19 1.07 -8.14
C VAL A 192 10.08 0.60 -9.30
N ALA A 193 9.66 -0.45 -10.02
CA ALA A 193 10.39 -0.95 -11.18
C ALA A 193 10.55 0.11 -12.27
N CYS A 194 9.47 0.84 -12.60
CA CYS A 194 9.52 1.95 -13.56
C CYS A 194 10.42 3.08 -13.08
N THR A 195 10.37 3.41 -11.79
CA THR A 195 11.23 4.44 -11.21
C THR A 195 12.71 4.04 -11.27
N ALA A 196 13.05 2.80 -10.87
CA ALA A 196 14.43 2.30 -10.96
C ALA A 196 14.93 2.25 -12.42
N LEU A 197 14.06 1.88 -13.36
CA LEU A 197 14.39 1.89 -14.80
C LEU A 197 14.69 3.31 -15.29
N SER A 198 13.89 4.31 -14.89
CA SER A 198 14.12 5.72 -15.25
C SER A 198 15.42 6.29 -14.67
N LEU A 199 15.91 5.71 -13.57
CA LEU A 199 17.19 6.03 -12.95
C LEU A 199 18.38 5.29 -13.61
N GLY A 200 18.16 4.55 -14.69
CA GLY A 200 19.20 3.86 -15.46
C GLY A 200 19.60 2.49 -14.93
N CYS A 201 18.85 1.90 -14.02
CA CYS A 201 19.08 0.55 -13.52
C CYS A 201 18.62 -0.51 -14.53
N ASP A 202 19.24 -1.69 -14.50
CA ASP A 202 18.71 -2.90 -15.14
C ASP A 202 17.67 -3.52 -14.19
N VAL A 203 16.40 -3.59 -14.63
CA VAL A 203 15.28 -3.95 -13.76
C VAL A 203 14.68 -5.29 -14.18
N THR A 204 14.58 -6.21 -13.20
CA THR A 204 13.85 -7.47 -13.36
C THR A 204 12.73 -7.56 -12.32
N VAL A 205 11.53 -7.92 -12.77
CA VAL A 205 10.37 -8.18 -11.90
C VAL A 205 10.12 -9.67 -11.83
N VAL A 206 10.10 -10.23 -10.62
CA VAL A 206 9.81 -11.66 -10.37
C VAL A 206 8.41 -11.80 -9.80
N GLU A 207 7.55 -12.59 -10.47
CA GLU A 207 6.15 -12.79 -10.04
C GLU A 207 5.72 -14.26 -10.24
N PRO A 208 5.36 -14.97 -9.17
CA PRO A 208 4.97 -16.38 -9.29
C PRO A 208 3.57 -16.59 -9.90
N ALA A 209 2.68 -15.60 -9.80
CA ALA A 209 1.28 -15.77 -10.21
C ALA A 209 1.00 -15.51 -11.70
N GLY A 210 1.97 -14.95 -12.47
CA GLY A 210 1.81 -14.63 -13.89
C GLY A 210 2.00 -13.14 -14.22
N PRO A 211 1.33 -12.61 -15.26
CA PRO A 211 1.56 -11.24 -15.71
C PRO A 211 1.17 -10.18 -14.65
N PRO A 212 1.70 -8.94 -14.76
CA PRO A 212 1.52 -7.92 -13.74
C PRO A 212 0.05 -7.60 -13.49
N MET A 213 -0.30 -7.43 -12.20
CA MET A 213 -1.64 -7.02 -11.76
C MET A 213 -2.78 -7.95 -12.24
N LEU A 214 -2.48 -9.21 -12.57
CA LEU A 214 -3.40 -10.19 -13.13
C LEU A 214 -4.75 -10.25 -12.40
N ARG A 215 -4.74 -10.25 -11.06
CA ARG A 215 -5.96 -10.37 -10.24
C ARG A 215 -6.93 -9.21 -10.37
N VAL A 216 -6.44 -8.03 -10.75
CA VAL A 216 -7.26 -6.80 -10.87
C VAL A 216 -7.59 -6.53 -12.32
N LEU A 217 -6.63 -6.69 -13.22
CA LEU A 217 -6.78 -6.32 -14.62
C LEU A 217 -7.40 -7.44 -15.48
N GLY A 218 -7.31 -8.69 -15.04
CA GLY A 218 -7.60 -9.85 -15.88
C GLY A 218 -6.48 -10.10 -16.89
N GLU A 219 -6.50 -11.27 -17.51
CA GLU A 219 -5.38 -11.80 -18.30
C GLU A 219 -5.01 -10.90 -19.49
N ARG A 220 -6.00 -10.47 -20.28
CA ARG A 220 -5.76 -9.69 -21.51
C ARG A 220 -5.06 -8.35 -21.25
N LEU A 221 -5.54 -7.59 -20.23
CA LEU A 221 -4.91 -6.31 -19.87
C LEU A 221 -3.58 -6.53 -19.17
N ALA A 222 -3.46 -7.53 -18.31
CA ALA A 222 -2.22 -7.86 -17.62
C ALA A 222 -1.09 -8.15 -18.63
N PHE A 223 -1.34 -8.94 -19.66
CA PHE A 223 -0.37 -9.17 -20.74
C PHE A 223 -0.07 -7.91 -21.57
N ALA A 224 -1.07 -7.05 -21.80
CA ALA A 224 -0.84 -5.79 -22.51
C ALA A 224 0.09 -4.86 -21.71
N VAL A 225 -0.10 -4.77 -20.39
CA VAL A 225 0.79 -4.01 -19.49
C VAL A 225 2.18 -4.62 -19.45
N GLN A 226 2.31 -5.95 -19.36
CA GLN A 226 3.60 -6.62 -19.43
C GLN A 226 4.37 -6.23 -20.70
N ARG A 227 3.73 -6.36 -21.87
CA ARG A 227 4.36 -5.99 -23.16
C ARG A 227 4.77 -4.52 -23.20
N ALA A 228 3.96 -3.63 -22.62
CA ALA A 228 4.31 -2.21 -22.55
C ALA A 228 5.56 -1.96 -21.69
N HIS A 229 5.67 -2.60 -20.53
CA HIS A 229 6.86 -2.51 -19.69
C HIS A 229 8.09 -3.18 -20.29
N GLU A 230 7.93 -4.32 -20.97
CA GLU A 230 9.02 -4.97 -21.71
C GLU A 230 9.56 -4.08 -22.85
N ARG A 231 8.67 -3.38 -23.57
CA ARG A 231 9.10 -2.37 -24.58
C ARG A 231 9.86 -1.19 -23.96
N ALA A 232 9.54 -0.84 -22.70
CA ALA A 232 10.27 0.18 -21.95
C ALA A 232 11.63 -0.32 -21.41
N GLY A 233 11.95 -1.63 -21.53
CA GLY A 233 13.23 -2.21 -21.11
C GLY A 233 13.18 -3.01 -19.80
N MET A 234 12.01 -3.25 -19.24
CA MET A 234 11.84 -4.09 -18.04
C MET A 234 11.87 -5.57 -18.40
N THR A 235 12.50 -6.39 -17.57
CA THR A 235 12.48 -7.85 -17.70
C THR A 235 11.50 -8.47 -16.72
N PHE A 236 10.73 -9.48 -17.14
CA PHE A 236 9.86 -10.26 -16.27
C PHE A 236 10.33 -11.70 -16.15
N VAL A 237 10.34 -12.21 -14.93
CA VAL A 237 10.51 -13.64 -14.58
C VAL A 237 9.19 -14.09 -13.94
N LEU A 238 8.33 -14.70 -14.73
CA LEU A 238 6.99 -15.11 -14.33
C LEU A 238 6.92 -16.60 -14.01
N GLY A 239 5.98 -16.99 -13.15
CA GLY A 239 5.75 -18.38 -12.77
C GLY A 239 6.82 -18.96 -11.84
N GLN A 240 7.74 -18.16 -11.31
CA GLN A 240 8.81 -18.60 -10.45
C GLN A 240 8.72 -17.93 -9.06
N ALA A 241 8.89 -18.72 -8.01
CA ALA A 241 8.92 -18.24 -6.63
C ALA A 241 10.37 -18.02 -6.17
N VAL A 242 10.57 -16.99 -5.35
CA VAL A 242 11.85 -16.77 -4.66
C VAL A 242 11.89 -17.68 -3.43
N ILE A 243 12.94 -18.51 -3.31
CA ILE A 243 13.14 -19.48 -2.21
C ILE A 243 14.34 -19.14 -1.33
N GLY A 244 15.12 -18.11 -1.68
CA GLY A 244 16.27 -17.65 -0.91
C GLY A 244 16.90 -16.41 -1.53
N TYR A 245 17.83 -15.83 -0.78
CA TYR A 245 18.70 -14.75 -1.25
C TYR A 245 20.15 -15.19 -1.19
N ALA A 246 20.89 -14.96 -2.26
CA ALA A 246 22.34 -15.15 -2.30
C ALA A 246 23.06 -13.93 -1.70
N GLY A 247 24.24 -14.17 -1.11
CA GLY A 247 25.05 -13.16 -0.44
C GLY A 247 25.28 -13.50 1.03
N HIS A 248 26.17 -12.78 1.69
CA HIS A 248 26.47 -12.95 3.11
C HIS A 248 25.87 -11.82 3.95
N ASP A 249 26.43 -10.62 3.91
CA ASP A 249 25.92 -9.44 4.62
C ASP A 249 24.94 -8.64 3.76
N ARG A 250 25.16 -8.66 2.44
CA ARG A 250 24.35 -7.96 1.46
C ARG A 250 23.92 -8.91 0.36
N VAL A 251 22.73 -8.69 -0.19
CA VAL A 251 22.21 -9.45 -1.31
C VAL A 251 23.09 -9.29 -2.55
N THR A 252 23.36 -10.41 -3.23
CA THR A 252 24.04 -10.47 -4.54
C THR A 252 23.20 -11.16 -5.60
N GLY A 253 22.05 -11.72 -5.21
CA GLY A 253 21.10 -12.36 -6.10
C GLY A 253 19.93 -12.99 -5.36
N LEU A 254 18.97 -13.47 -6.13
CA LEU A 254 17.81 -14.22 -5.67
C LEU A 254 17.93 -15.67 -6.11
N VAL A 255 17.60 -16.60 -5.23
CA VAL A 255 17.48 -18.02 -5.56
C VAL A 255 16.03 -18.30 -5.94
N LEU A 256 15.82 -18.73 -7.17
CA LEU A 256 14.50 -19.04 -7.70
C LEU A 256 14.20 -20.54 -7.58
N ALA A 257 12.93 -20.88 -7.36
CA ALA A 257 12.50 -22.28 -7.38
C ALA A 257 12.70 -22.86 -8.80
N ASP A 258 13.13 -24.15 -8.90
CA ASP A 258 13.22 -24.86 -10.17
C ASP A 258 11.81 -25.04 -10.76
N GLY A 259 11.39 -24.09 -11.58
CA GLY A 259 10.25 -24.26 -12.48
C GLY A 259 10.66 -25.14 -13.63
N ARG A 260 9.89 -26.19 -13.95
CA ARG A 260 10.20 -27.15 -15.06
C ARG A 260 10.23 -26.52 -16.45
N ASP A 261 10.11 -25.19 -16.58
CA ASP A 261 10.16 -24.42 -17.82
C ASP A 261 10.99 -23.12 -17.71
N ALA A 262 12.23 -23.22 -17.19
CA ALA A 262 13.19 -22.12 -17.22
C ALA A 262 13.71 -21.77 -18.65
N SER A 263 13.08 -22.26 -19.71
CA SER A 263 13.54 -22.11 -21.09
C SER A 263 13.26 -20.74 -21.71
N SER A 264 12.51 -19.85 -21.08
CA SER A 264 12.19 -18.51 -21.61
C SER A 264 12.88 -17.34 -20.91
N ALA A 265 13.57 -17.55 -19.80
CA ALA A 265 14.35 -16.52 -19.12
C ALA A 265 15.75 -16.41 -19.74
N ARG A 266 15.92 -15.59 -20.78
CA ARG A 266 17.27 -15.17 -21.21
C ARG A 266 17.84 -14.19 -20.21
N VAL A 267 18.73 -14.67 -19.34
CA VAL A 267 19.63 -13.82 -18.55
C VAL A 267 20.89 -13.56 -19.37
N PRO A 268 21.20 -12.34 -19.81
CA PRO A 268 22.47 -12.05 -20.47
C PRO A 268 23.62 -12.07 -19.45
N GLY A 269 24.56 -13.00 -19.61
CA GLY A 269 25.92 -12.93 -19.13
C GLY A 269 26.16 -13.02 -17.61
N GLY A 270 25.93 -14.19 -16.98
CA GLY A 270 26.41 -14.47 -15.62
C GLY A 270 27.59 -15.45 -15.64
N PRO A 271 28.67 -15.24 -14.82
CA PRO A 271 29.78 -16.19 -14.70
C PRO A 271 29.40 -17.41 -13.87
N ALA A 272 29.85 -18.58 -14.30
CA ALA A 272 29.81 -19.81 -13.49
C ALA A 272 30.81 -19.69 -12.33
N SER A 273 30.31 -19.60 -11.09
CA SER A 273 31.13 -19.70 -9.89
C SER A 273 30.60 -20.78 -8.96
N GLY A 274 31.46 -21.73 -8.65
CA GLY A 274 31.21 -22.83 -7.73
C GLY A 274 31.09 -22.35 -6.29
N GLY A 275 29.95 -22.63 -5.69
CA GLY A 275 29.70 -22.47 -4.25
C GLY A 275 28.35 -23.08 -3.94
N LEU A 276 28.21 -23.81 -2.85
CA LEU A 276 27.10 -24.65 -2.36
C LEU A 276 25.89 -24.76 -3.33
N ALA A 277 25.67 -25.97 -3.83
CA ALA A 277 24.52 -26.30 -4.68
C ALA A 277 23.21 -26.02 -3.94
N LEU A 278 22.73 -24.77 -3.99
CA LEU A 278 21.33 -24.46 -3.79
C LEU A 278 20.63 -24.95 -5.05
N ALA A 279 19.69 -25.88 -4.95
CA ALA A 279 18.86 -26.31 -6.02
C ALA A 279 17.99 -25.13 -6.46
N GLY A 280 18.38 -24.39 -7.51
CA GLY A 280 17.68 -23.25 -8.05
C GLY A 280 18.59 -22.33 -8.84
N ALA A 281 18.10 -21.68 -9.88
CA ALA A 281 18.81 -20.67 -10.63
C ALA A 281 19.01 -19.40 -9.78
N VAL A 282 20.21 -18.84 -9.76
CA VAL A 282 20.48 -17.56 -9.09
C VAL A 282 20.29 -16.41 -10.08
N LEU A 283 19.32 -15.55 -9.82
CA LEU A 283 19.12 -14.30 -10.53
C LEU A 283 19.98 -13.22 -9.86
N PRO A 284 21.00 -12.66 -10.52
CA PRO A 284 21.87 -11.65 -9.92
C PRO A 284 21.12 -10.36 -9.59
N ALA A 285 21.42 -9.78 -8.41
CA ALA A 285 20.84 -8.52 -7.95
C ALA A 285 21.82 -7.75 -7.07
N ASP A 286 21.86 -6.43 -7.22
CA ASP A 286 22.60 -5.52 -6.35
C ASP A 286 21.70 -4.91 -5.29
N LEU A 287 20.37 -4.90 -5.55
CA LEU A 287 19.30 -4.43 -4.67
C LEU A 287 18.00 -5.18 -4.96
N VAL A 288 17.23 -5.44 -3.91
CA VAL A 288 15.92 -6.11 -4.01
C VAL A 288 14.84 -5.29 -3.33
N VAL A 289 13.67 -5.18 -3.98
CA VAL A 289 12.47 -4.58 -3.40
C VAL A 289 11.36 -5.64 -3.32
N GLU A 290 10.91 -5.93 -2.10
CA GLU A 290 9.80 -6.88 -1.86
C GLU A 290 8.46 -6.13 -1.90
N ALA A 291 7.67 -6.36 -2.93
CA ALA A 291 6.34 -5.78 -3.16
C ALA A 291 5.25 -6.86 -3.22
N ILE A 292 5.30 -7.82 -2.29
CA ILE A 292 4.50 -9.05 -2.26
C ILE A 292 3.17 -8.93 -1.50
N GLY A 293 2.66 -7.71 -1.39
CA GLY A 293 1.41 -7.40 -0.70
C GLY A 293 1.58 -6.98 0.75
N SER A 294 0.46 -6.92 1.46
CA SER A 294 0.36 -6.27 2.77
C SER A 294 -0.38 -7.14 3.78
N ARG A 295 -0.31 -6.74 5.07
CA ARG A 295 -1.10 -7.29 6.18
C ARG A 295 -1.72 -6.17 7.00
N PRO A 296 -2.96 -6.32 7.47
CA PRO A 296 -3.57 -5.36 8.40
C PRO A 296 -2.79 -5.30 9.72
N ASN A 297 -2.70 -4.09 10.28
CA ASN A 297 -2.07 -3.87 11.59
C ASN A 297 -3.13 -3.99 12.69
N THR A 298 -3.45 -5.21 13.10
CA THR A 298 -4.53 -5.53 14.04
C THR A 298 -4.09 -6.30 15.28
N GLU A 299 -2.81 -6.69 15.39
CA GLU A 299 -2.30 -7.55 16.46
C GLU A 299 -2.51 -6.97 17.87
N TRP A 300 -2.42 -5.65 18.00
CA TRP A 300 -2.65 -4.91 19.24
C TRP A 300 -4.11 -5.00 19.74
N LEU A 301 -5.05 -5.42 18.88
CA LEU A 301 -6.45 -5.70 19.23
C LEU A 301 -6.68 -7.18 19.58
N ALA A 302 -5.64 -8.00 19.62
CA ALA A 302 -5.77 -9.41 20.00
C ALA A 302 -6.38 -9.52 21.39
N GLY A 303 -7.43 -10.34 21.54
CA GLY A 303 -8.16 -10.48 22.81
C GLY A 303 -9.25 -9.43 23.06
N ALA A 304 -9.39 -8.39 22.23
CA ALA A 304 -10.43 -7.37 22.37
C ALA A 304 -11.84 -7.85 21.94
N GLY A 305 -12.00 -9.11 21.57
CA GLY A 305 -13.29 -9.71 21.19
C GLY A 305 -13.80 -9.35 19.81
N LEU A 306 -12.99 -8.66 18.98
CA LEU A 306 -13.33 -8.27 17.61
C LEU A 306 -12.96 -9.34 16.58
N ASP A 307 -13.66 -9.40 15.45
CA ASP A 307 -13.24 -10.20 14.29
C ASP A 307 -12.11 -9.51 13.54
N LEU A 308 -10.93 -10.09 13.61
CA LEU A 308 -9.67 -9.59 13.05
C LEU A 308 -9.09 -10.51 11.96
N THR A 309 -9.88 -11.41 11.39
CA THR A 309 -9.40 -12.44 10.45
C THR A 309 -8.76 -11.86 9.19
N ASP A 310 -9.24 -10.70 8.70
CA ASP A 310 -8.66 -9.93 7.60
C ASP A 310 -8.97 -8.45 7.80
N GLY A 311 -8.23 -7.78 8.69
CA GLY A 311 -8.57 -6.45 9.18
C GLY A 311 -9.69 -6.48 10.21
N VAL A 312 -10.26 -5.34 10.53
CA VAL A 312 -11.37 -5.20 11.48
C VAL A 312 -12.69 -5.36 10.74
N LEU A 313 -13.43 -6.44 11.04
CA LEU A 313 -14.77 -6.62 10.49
C LEU A 313 -15.71 -5.54 11.02
N CYS A 314 -16.41 -4.88 10.12
CA CYS A 314 -17.38 -3.85 10.40
C CYS A 314 -18.71 -4.12 9.72
N ASP A 315 -19.78 -3.56 10.28
CA ASP A 315 -21.03 -3.39 9.56
C ASP A 315 -20.95 -2.23 8.54
N ASN A 316 -22.04 -1.95 7.84
CA ASN A 316 -22.10 -0.86 6.85
C ASN A 316 -22.06 0.55 7.49
N SER A 317 -22.16 0.67 8.82
CA SER A 317 -21.92 1.90 9.55
C SER A 317 -20.45 2.11 9.92
N LEU A 318 -19.58 1.16 9.61
CA LEU A 318 -18.17 1.06 10.02
C LEU A 318 -17.99 0.84 11.52
N SER A 319 -19.00 0.36 12.22
CA SER A 319 -18.89 -0.14 13.61
C SER A 319 -18.21 -1.50 13.59
N ALA A 320 -17.19 -1.68 14.42
CA ALA A 320 -16.49 -2.96 14.56
C ALA A 320 -17.43 -4.03 15.13
N LEU A 321 -17.31 -5.25 14.60
CA LEU A 321 -18.13 -6.40 14.96
C LEU A 321 -17.33 -7.42 15.76
N PRO A 322 -18.01 -8.13 16.69
CA PRO A 322 -17.39 -9.18 17.50
C PRO A 322 -16.99 -10.40 16.64
N SER A 323 -16.03 -11.17 17.14
CA SER A 323 -15.66 -12.47 16.57
C SER A 323 -16.81 -13.47 16.69
N ALA A 324 -17.02 -14.31 15.68
CA ALA A 324 -17.97 -15.41 15.74
C ALA A 324 -17.56 -16.39 16.85
N GLY A 325 -18.37 -16.48 17.93
CA GLY A 325 -18.07 -17.31 19.12
C GLY A 325 -17.93 -16.50 20.43
N ALA A 326 -17.85 -15.19 20.39
CA ALA A 326 -18.15 -14.35 21.55
C ALA A 326 -19.61 -14.62 21.94
N SER A 327 -19.84 -15.07 23.18
CA SER A 327 -21.10 -15.60 23.73
C SER A 327 -22.36 -14.95 23.12
N ALA A 328 -23.34 -15.77 22.74
CA ALA A 328 -24.59 -15.40 22.08
C ALA A 328 -25.51 -14.42 22.86
N SER A 329 -25.03 -13.81 23.95
CA SER A 329 -25.68 -12.71 24.67
C SER A 329 -25.34 -11.31 24.11
N VAL A 330 -24.47 -11.22 23.11
CA VAL A 330 -24.06 -9.97 22.48
C VAL A 330 -24.90 -9.77 21.21
N THR A 331 -26.11 -9.27 21.38
CA THR A 331 -26.84 -8.61 20.28
C THR A 331 -26.00 -7.45 19.76
N SER A 332 -26.15 -7.06 18.48
CA SER A 332 -25.40 -6.03 17.74
C SER A 332 -25.21 -4.65 18.43
N ALA A 333 -25.61 -4.54 19.70
CA ALA A 333 -25.56 -3.32 20.51
C ALA A 333 -24.40 -3.27 21.52
N SER A 334 -23.67 -4.35 21.76
CA SER A 334 -22.60 -4.27 22.79
C SER A 334 -21.51 -5.32 22.59
N VAL A 335 -20.44 -4.95 21.88
CA VAL A 335 -19.12 -5.21 22.43
C VAL A 335 -19.18 -4.51 23.80
N THR A 336 -19.06 -5.25 24.91
CA THR A 336 -19.11 -4.66 26.24
C THR A 336 -17.94 -3.69 26.39
N GLY A 337 -18.19 -2.39 26.26
CA GLY A 337 -17.15 -1.36 26.35
C GLY A 337 -17.41 -0.16 25.45
N ALA A 338 -16.37 0.63 25.25
CA ALA A 338 -16.42 1.82 24.40
C ALA A 338 -16.71 1.48 22.93
N PRO A 339 -17.48 2.31 22.21
CA PRO A 339 -17.76 2.09 20.79
C PRO A 339 -16.48 2.18 19.95
N VAL A 340 -16.36 1.25 19.00
CA VAL A 340 -15.21 1.12 18.09
C VAL A 340 -15.67 1.25 16.65
N THR A 341 -14.94 2.05 15.85
CA THR A 341 -15.09 2.14 14.41
C THR A 341 -13.75 1.91 13.71
N ALA A 342 -13.77 1.51 12.42
CA ALA A 342 -12.53 1.33 11.64
C ALA A 342 -12.53 2.16 10.36
N VAL A 343 -11.34 2.62 9.95
CA VAL A 343 -11.13 3.57 8.84
C VAL A 343 -9.97 3.13 7.94
N GLY A 344 -10.15 3.26 6.64
CA GLY A 344 -9.13 3.00 5.64
C GLY A 344 -8.88 1.52 5.39
N ASP A 345 -7.65 1.19 5.04
CA ASP A 345 -7.25 -0.14 4.55
C ASP A 345 -7.43 -1.27 5.59
N VAL A 346 -7.51 -0.93 6.88
CA VAL A 346 -7.73 -1.91 7.96
C VAL A 346 -9.21 -2.32 8.09
N ALA A 347 -10.14 -1.49 7.60
CA ALA A 347 -11.58 -1.72 7.71
C ALA A 347 -12.04 -2.74 6.67
N ARG A 348 -12.73 -3.80 7.13
CA ARG A 348 -13.40 -4.81 6.30
C ARG A 348 -14.90 -4.66 6.48
N PHE A 349 -15.61 -4.26 5.44
CA PHE A 349 -17.05 -3.94 5.52
C PHE A 349 -17.78 -4.32 4.23
N PRO A 350 -19.11 -4.56 4.30
CA PRO A 350 -19.94 -4.79 3.11
C PRO A 350 -20.13 -3.49 2.35
N ASN A 351 -20.08 -3.57 1.01
CA ASN A 351 -20.40 -2.43 0.14
C ASN A 351 -21.58 -2.77 -0.77
N PRO A 352 -22.81 -2.35 -0.42
CA PRO A 352 -24.02 -2.67 -1.17
C PRO A 352 -24.04 -2.11 -2.62
N LEU A 353 -23.06 -1.32 -3.01
CA LEU A 353 -22.85 -0.97 -4.41
C LEU A 353 -22.50 -2.20 -5.26
N PHE A 354 -21.88 -3.23 -4.66
CA PHE A 354 -21.45 -4.46 -5.34
C PHE A 354 -22.17 -5.70 -4.79
N ASP A 355 -22.07 -5.95 -3.48
CA ASP A 355 -22.74 -7.04 -2.75
C ASP A 355 -22.58 -6.84 -1.22
N ASP A 356 -23.16 -7.77 -0.44
CA ASP A 356 -23.11 -7.72 1.03
C ASP A 356 -21.91 -8.48 1.65
N VAL A 357 -20.94 -8.91 0.83
CA VAL A 357 -19.75 -9.60 1.33
C VAL A 357 -18.73 -8.58 1.87
N PRO A 358 -18.35 -8.63 3.15
CA PRO A 358 -17.36 -7.73 3.72
C PRO A 358 -15.98 -7.93 3.09
N ARG A 359 -15.38 -6.83 2.59
CA ARG A 359 -14.03 -6.80 2.00
C ARG A 359 -13.24 -5.60 2.49
N ARG A 360 -11.94 -5.77 2.58
CA ARG A 360 -11.02 -4.62 2.66
C ARG A 360 -10.79 -4.06 1.25
N VAL A 361 -10.72 -2.75 1.15
CA VAL A 361 -10.47 -2.05 -0.11
C VAL A 361 -9.27 -1.12 0.09
N GLU A 362 -8.13 -1.51 -0.45
CA GLU A 362 -6.85 -0.81 -0.30
C GLU A 362 -6.69 0.30 -1.36
N HIS A 363 -7.69 1.18 -1.45
CA HIS A 363 -7.72 2.26 -2.44
C HIS A 363 -7.57 3.63 -1.77
N TRP A 364 -6.88 4.55 -2.44
CA TRP A 364 -6.55 5.88 -1.90
C TRP A 364 -7.76 6.71 -1.47
N SER A 365 -8.91 6.56 -2.12
CA SER A 365 -10.13 7.28 -1.73
C SER A 365 -10.75 6.77 -0.44
N MET A 366 -10.53 5.50 -0.10
CA MET A 366 -11.23 4.81 1.00
C MET A 366 -10.95 5.41 2.38
N PRO A 367 -9.71 5.83 2.75
CA PRO A 367 -9.48 6.50 4.02
C PRO A 367 -10.36 7.72 4.26
N THR A 368 -10.64 8.52 3.21
CA THR A 368 -11.49 9.71 3.34
C THR A 368 -12.98 9.36 3.42
N ASP A 369 -13.44 8.42 2.60
CA ASP A 369 -14.85 8.03 2.56
C ASP A 369 -15.25 7.27 3.84
N THR A 370 -14.41 6.34 4.28
CA THR A 370 -14.63 5.59 5.52
C THR A 370 -14.52 6.48 6.77
N ALA A 371 -13.58 7.45 6.79
CA ALA A 371 -13.46 8.40 7.90
C ALA A 371 -14.74 9.22 8.10
N ARG A 372 -15.35 9.69 7.01
CA ARG A 372 -16.60 10.45 7.08
C ARG A 372 -17.73 9.61 7.70
N ARG A 373 -17.88 8.36 7.27
CA ARG A 373 -18.91 7.46 7.79
C ARG A 373 -18.64 7.05 9.23
N ALA A 374 -17.42 6.62 9.53
CA ALA A 374 -17.01 6.17 10.86
C ALA A 374 -17.11 7.28 11.91
N ALA A 375 -16.72 8.51 11.58
CA ALA A 375 -16.79 9.65 12.46
C ALA A 375 -18.25 10.00 12.81
N ALA A 376 -19.15 10.04 11.82
CA ALA A 376 -20.58 10.27 12.06
C ALA A 376 -21.18 9.17 12.93
N THR A 377 -20.84 7.91 12.69
CA THR A 377 -21.26 6.75 13.48
C THR A 377 -20.77 6.83 14.91
N LEU A 378 -19.47 7.12 15.10
CA LEU A 378 -18.88 7.18 16.44
C LEU A 378 -19.46 8.34 17.25
N HIS A 379 -19.60 9.50 16.62
CA HIS A 379 -20.20 10.68 17.26
C HIS A 379 -21.65 10.42 17.73
N ALA A 380 -22.48 9.84 16.87
CA ALA A 380 -23.86 9.48 17.21
C ALA A 380 -23.90 8.47 18.39
N LYS A 381 -23.05 7.42 18.37
CA LYS A 381 -22.97 6.45 19.48
C LYS A 381 -22.56 7.11 20.81
N LEU A 382 -21.61 8.04 20.79
CA LEU A 382 -21.17 8.76 21.98
C LEU A 382 -22.23 9.73 22.51
N ALA A 383 -23.07 10.29 21.63
CA ALA A 383 -24.21 11.15 22.01
C ALA A 383 -25.43 10.33 22.46
N GLY A 384 -25.47 9.02 22.23
CA GLY A 384 -26.65 8.19 22.45
C GLY A 384 -27.73 8.36 21.39
N ASP A 385 -27.36 8.90 20.23
CA ASP A 385 -28.25 9.17 19.11
C ASP A 385 -28.46 7.92 18.26
N HIS A 386 -29.60 7.89 17.56
CA HIS A 386 -29.89 6.85 16.58
C HIS A 386 -29.01 7.02 15.35
N ILE A 387 -28.34 5.93 14.94
CA ILE A 387 -27.60 5.91 13.69
C ILE A 387 -28.59 5.58 12.55
N GLU A 388 -28.84 6.56 11.69
CA GLU A 388 -29.65 6.33 10.51
C GLU A 388 -29.06 5.17 9.68
N PRO A 389 -29.89 4.19 9.27
CA PRO A 389 -29.47 3.05 8.46
C PRO A 389 -29.17 3.46 7.01
N ASN A 390 -28.41 4.56 6.84
CA ASN A 390 -27.98 5.01 5.54
C ASN A 390 -26.97 4.03 4.96
N SER A 391 -27.30 3.47 3.82
CA SER A 391 -26.44 2.56 3.09
C SER A 391 -25.15 3.29 2.68
N PHE A 392 -24.04 2.97 3.30
CA PHE A 392 -22.72 3.45 2.89
C PHE A 392 -22.29 2.69 1.63
N ARG A 393 -22.24 3.41 0.50
CA ARG A 393 -21.97 2.91 -0.85
C ARG A 393 -20.80 3.66 -1.50
N PRO A 394 -19.58 3.57 -0.94
CA PRO A 394 -18.46 4.25 -1.52
C PRO A 394 -18.13 3.65 -2.90
N LEU A 395 -17.72 4.52 -3.83
CA LEU A 395 -17.15 4.09 -5.09
C LEU A 395 -15.63 4.06 -4.97
N PRO A 396 -15.00 2.89 -4.84
CA PRO A 396 -13.57 2.77 -4.75
C PRO A 396 -12.88 3.38 -5.97
N TYR A 397 -11.78 4.09 -5.72
CA TYR A 397 -10.99 4.73 -6.75
C TYR A 397 -9.51 4.68 -6.35
N PHE A 398 -8.67 4.34 -7.31
CA PHE A 398 -7.22 4.50 -7.21
C PHE A 398 -6.62 4.77 -8.58
N TRP A 399 -5.38 5.20 -8.58
CA TRP A 399 -4.57 5.33 -9.79
C TRP A 399 -3.19 4.72 -9.56
N SER A 400 -2.49 4.44 -10.67
CA SER A 400 -1.09 4.03 -10.65
C SER A 400 -0.39 4.65 -11.86
N ASP A 401 0.71 5.36 -11.58
CA ASP A 401 1.58 5.92 -12.61
C ASP A 401 2.82 5.01 -12.72
N GLN A 402 3.01 4.39 -13.87
CA GLN A 402 4.03 3.39 -14.15
C GLN A 402 4.81 3.79 -15.42
N GLY A 403 5.78 4.69 -15.28
CA GLY A 403 6.44 5.32 -16.40
C GLY A 403 5.43 6.14 -17.23
N ASP A 404 5.29 5.81 -18.50
CA ASP A 404 4.35 6.49 -19.42
C ASP A 404 2.91 5.98 -19.31
N LEU A 405 2.67 4.94 -18.53
CA LEU A 405 1.33 4.38 -18.30
C LEU A 405 0.68 5.02 -17.07
N ARG A 406 -0.44 5.71 -17.28
CA ARG A 406 -1.31 6.24 -16.23
C ARG A 406 -2.58 5.42 -16.14
N LEU A 407 -2.62 4.51 -15.19
CA LEU A 407 -3.78 3.68 -14.92
C LEU A 407 -4.72 4.38 -13.93
N GLN A 408 -6.02 4.36 -14.23
CA GLN A 408 -7.10 4.79 -13.35
C GLN A 408 -8.08 3.63 -13.17
N SER A 409 -8.48 3.35 -11.95
CA SER A 409 -9.44 2.28 -11.65
C SER A 409 -10.60 2.81 -10.81
N PHE A 410 -11.80 2.51 -11.25
CA PHE A 410 -13.06 2.88 -10.59
C PHE A 410 -13.85 1.60 -10.28
N GLY A 411 -14.48 1.55 -9.12
CA GLY A 411 -15.25 0.40 -8.67
C GLY A 411 -14.37 -0.75 -8.18
N SER A 412 -14.82 -1.97 -8.43
CA SER A 412 -14.18 -3.22 -7.97
C SER A 412 -13.95 -4.18 -9.13
N PRO A 413 -12.99 -3.91 -10.05
CA PRO A 413 -12.70 -4.77 -11.20
C PRO A 413 -12.42 -6.23 -10.83
N GLY A 414 -11.77 -6.48 -9.70
CA GLY A 414 -11.47 -7.83 -9.21
C GLY A 414 -12.69 -8.70 -8.85
N LEU A 415 -13.91 -8.15 -8.91
CA LEU A 415 -15.16 -8.91 -8.73
C LEU A 415 -15.78 -9.39 -10.04
N ALA A 416 -15.23 -8.99 -11.19
CA ALA A 416 -15.79 -9.29 -12.48
C ALA A 416 -15.60 -10.75 -12.88
N ASP A 417 -16.56 -11.28 -13.60
CA ASP A 417 -16.50 -12.55 -14.32
C ASP A 417 -16.33 -12.36 -15.84
N ASP A 418 -16.49 -11.12 -16.32
CA ASP A 418 -16.27 -10.76 -17.71
C ASP A 418 -15.58 -9.39 -17.84
N VAL A 419 -14.66 -9.28 -18.83
CA VAL A 419 -13.86 -8.07 -19.09
C VAL A 419 -13.93 -7.72 -20.57
N MET A 420 -14.45 -6.54 -20.86
CA MET A 420 -14.60 -6.02 -22.22
C MET A 420 -13.66 -4.83 -22.45
N ILE A 421 -13.00 -4.80 -23.61
CA ILE A 421 -12.30 -3.61 -24.08
C ILE A 421 -13.35 -2.72 -24.77
N ALA A 422 -13.73 -1.65 -24.11
CA ALA A 422 -14.74 -0.72 -24.61
C ALA A 422 -14.15 0.28 -25.61
N GLU A 423 -12.92 0.73 -25.38
CA GLU A 423 -12.21 1.69 -26.24
C GLU A 423 -10.71 1.39 -26.26
N GLY A 424 -10.05 1.71 -27.37
CA GLY A 424 -8.60 1.64 -27.53
C GLY A 424 -8.08 0.29 -27.99
N ASP A 425 -6.74 0.17 -27.96
CA ASP A 425 -6.00 -0.99 -28.44
C ASP A 425 -5.06 -1.50 -27.34
N LEU A 426 -5.08 -2.83 -27.11
CA LEU A 426 -4.22 -3.50 -26.14
C LEU A 426 -2.71 -3.40 -26.47
N ASP A 427 -2.35 -3.14 -27.72
CA ASP A 427 -0.97 -2.96 -28.13
C ASP A 427 -0.51 -1.50 -28.09
N ALA A 428 -1.42 -0.56 -27.79
CA ALA A 428 -1.20 0.89 -27.76
C ALA A 428 -1.82 1.56 -26.52
N LEU A 429 -1.54 1.03 -25.30
CA LEU A 429 -2.06 1.56 -24.04
C LEU A 429 -1.72 3.04 -23.81
N ASP A 430 -0.58 3.49 -24.34
CA ASP A 430 -0.12 4.88 -24.31
C ASP A 430 -1.06 5.86 -25.03
N LYS A 431 -1.85 5.38 -26.00
CA LYS A 431 -2.82 6.20 -26.76
C LYS A 431 -4.20 6.29 -26.13
N GLY A 432 -4.40 5.61 -25.02
CA GLY A 432 -5.67 5.56 -24.30
C GLY A 432 -6.43 4.26 -24.51
N LEU A 433 -6.97 3.73 -23.41
CA LEU A 433 -7.80 2.52 -23.42
C LEU A 433 -8.83 2.59 -22.31
N VAL A 434 -10.02 2.05 -22.52
CA VAL A 434 -11.04 1.77 -21.51
C VAL A 434 -11.41 0.31 -21.52
N ALA A 435 -11.30 -0.34 -20.36
CA ALA A 435 -11.87 -1.65 -20.11
C ALA A 435 -13.00 -1.56 -19.09
N THR A 436 -14.09 -2.27 -19.34
CA THR A 436 -15.25 -2.39 -18.45
C THR A 436 -15.31 -3.81 -17.90
N TYR A 437 -15.67 -3.90 -16.62
CA TYR A 437 -15.64 -5.11 -15.82
C TYR A 437 -17.06 -5.42 -15.36
N HIS A 438 -17.58 -6.57 -15.76
CA HIS A 438 -18.94 -6.98 -15.50
C HIS A 438 -19.00 -8.20 -14.62
N ARG A 439 -20.02 -8.28 -13.77
CA ARG A 439 -20.36 -9.45 -12.96
C ARG A 439 -21.83 -9.76 -13.17
N ALA A 440 -22.11 -10.95 -13.69
CA ALA A 440 -23.48 -11.34 -14.09
C ALA A 440 -24.16 -10.28 -14.97
N GLY A 441 -23.43 -9.71 -15.92
CA GLY A 441 -23.87 -8.66 -16.83
C GLY A 441 -23.96 -7.24 -16.25
N ARG A 442 -23.73 -7.06 -14.95
CA ARG A 442 -23.74 -5.75 -14.29
C ARG A 442 -22.33 -5.15 -14.25
N LEU A 443 -22.20 -3.87 -14.60
CA LEU A 443 -20.94 -3.13 -14.49
C LEU A 443 -20.52 -3.01 -13.02
N VAL A 444 -19.35 -3.52 -12.67
CA VAL A 444 -18.76 -3.46 -11.31
C VAL A 444 -17.45 -2.70 -11.24
N GLY A 445 -16.83 -2.43 -12.37
CA GLY A 445 -15.59 -1.66 -12.41
C GLY A 445 -15.26 -1.16 -13.81
N SER A 446 -14.36 -0.19 -13.86
CA SER A 446 -13.74 0.31 -15.09
C SER A 446 -12.28 0.59 -14.84
N VAL A 447 -11.43 0.23 -15.80
CA VAL A 447 -10.01 0.58 -15.81
C VAL A 447 -9.73 1.39 -17.07
N ALA A 448 -9.04 2.50 -16.88
CA ALA A 448 -8.63 3.37 -17.97
C ALA A 448 -7.11 3.54 -17.97
N PHE A 449 -6.52 3.58 -19.16
CA PHE A 449 -5.12 3.94 -19.38
C PHE A 449 -5.04 5.25 -20.15
N ASN A 450 -4.19 6.15 -19.71
CA ASN A 450 -3.78 7.40 -20.39
C ASN A 450 -4.95 8.26 -20.92
N LEU A 451 -6.09 8.27 -20.23
CA LEU A 451 -7.22 9.14 -20.58
C LEU A 451 -7.09 10.54 -19.96
N PRO A 452 -7.64 11.56 -20.59
CA PRO A 452 -7.74 12.88 -19.98
C PRO A 452 -8.72 12.86 -18.78
N PRO A 453 -8.47 13.68 -17.73
CA PRO A 453 -9.30 13.72 -16.52
C PRO A 453 -10.80 14.02 -16.78
N SER A 454 -11.14 14.67 -17.87
CA SER A 454 -12.54 14.94 -18.28
C SER A 454 -13.37 13.66 -18.46
N ARG A 455 -12.74 12.55 -18.85
CA ARG A 455 -13.40 11.24 -19.04
C ARG A 455 -13.67 10.50 -17.73
N TYR A 456 -12.94 10.83 -16.64
CA TYR A 456 -13.08 10.11 -15.37
C TYR A 456 -14.44 10.27 -14.71
N ARG A 457 -15.10 11.42 -14.92
CA ARG A 457 -16.44 11.66 -14.41
C ARG A 457 -17.46 10.71 -15.04
N GLU A 458 -17.43 10.56 -16.36
CA GLU A 458 -18.28 9.65 -17.11
C GLU A 458 -18.14 8.19 -16.62
N LEU A 459 -16.90 7.69 -16.48
CA LEU A 459 -16.65 6.34 -15.98
C LEU A 459 -17.16 6.13 -14.55
N ARG A 460 -17.10 7.16 -13.70
CA ARG A 460 -17.60 7.10 -12.32
C ARG A 460 -19.14 7.14 -12.27
N GLU A 461 -19.77 7.93 -13.12
CA GLU A 461 -21.22 8.03 -13.21
C GLU A 461 -21.82 6.72 -13.70
N ALA A 462 -21.23 6.08 -14.71
CA ALA A 462 -21.68 4.79 -15.22
C ALA A 462 -21.72 3.67 -14.16
N LEU A 463 -20.88 3.73 -13.14
CA LEU A 463 -20.84 2.75 -12.03
C LEU A 463 -21.87 3.03 -10.93
N ARG A 464 -22.47 4.20 -10.92
CA ARG A 464 -23.49 4.57 -9.91
C ARG A 464 -24.92 4.26 -10.34
N GLY A 465 -25.11 3.94 -11.63
CA GLY A 465 -26.39 3.55 -12.24
C GLY A 465 -27.24 4.72 -12.55
#